data_1289bcf9a1bd46dde70bae07b3f26965
#
_entry.id   1289bcf9a1bd46dde70bae07b3f26965
#
_cell.length_a   1.000
_cell.length_b   1.000
_cell.length_c   1.000
_cell.angle_alpha   90.00
_cell.angle_beta   90.00
_cell.angle_gamma   90.00
#
_symmetry.space_group_name_H-M   'P 1'
#
loop_
_entity.id
_entity.type
_entity.pdbx_description
1 polymer ?
#
loop_
_entity_poly.entity_id
_entity_poly.type
_entity_poly.pdbx_seq_one_letter_code
_entity_poly.pdbx_strand_id
1 'polypeptide(L)'
;MKNKKLKQNNSGIRVCDSIVMSVKNKKMDLRLLESVIIAIAGYISTIMVFFTMFDFNYNKSPVIISAVIFSAIYIFLSSFKKIGIWFISGSIVVTGIIFWKKMEFITNGFKFVYNTIYKAAYHTELNYYKFLDKTYEAESVTTFFILGVWVLAVVIYVFTLYHPHPLPPLIASFLILEIGLYNGLDVNIFWGMLVIAFLLASFAMSTIDMGE
;
A
#
# COMPACT_ATOMS: atom_id res chain seq x y z
N MET A 1 65.24 -18.33 -21.29
CA MET A 1 64.59 -17.04 -21.50
C MET A 1 63.25 -17.03 -20.77
N LYS A 2 63.15 -16.34 -19.60
CA LYS A 2 61.91 -16.22 -18.85
C LYS A 2 61.14 -14.99 -19.31
N ASN A 3 59.99 -15.20 -19.96
CA ASN A 3 59.05 -14.13 -20.32
C ASN A 3 58.50 -13.45 -19.02
N LYS A 4 59.03 -12.26 -18.71
CA LYS A 4 58.40 -11.34 -17.76
C LYS A 4 57.10 -10.84 -18.39
N LYS A 5 55.95 -11.39 -17.99
CA LYS A 5 54.66 -10.75 -18.26
C LYS A 5 54.66 -9.39 -17.54
N LEU A 6 54.62 -8.32 -18.31
CA LEU A 6 54.35 -6.98 -17.83
C LEU A 6 53.00 -6.99 -17.10
N LYS A 7 53.06 -6.80 -15.78
CA LYS A 7 51.85 -6.45 -15.02
C LYS A 7 51.42 -5.07 -15.47
N GLN A 8 50.43 -5.05 -16.34
CA GLN A 8 49.72 -3.85 -16.72
C GLN A 8 49.10 -3.27 -15.44
N ASN A 9 49.52 -2.07 -15.11
CA ASN A 9 49.09 -1.41 -13.88
C ASN A 9 47.66 -0.90 -14.07
N ASN A 10 46.68 -1.67 -13.63
CA ASN A 10 45.24 -1.40 -13.78
C ASN A 10 44.72 -0.30 -12.81
N SER A 11 45.59 0.62 -12.38
CA SER A 11 45.16 1.69 -11.47
C SER A 11 44.09 2.61 -12.05
N GLY A 12 44.14 2.85 -13.37
CA GLY A 12 43.12 3.67 -14.06
C GLY A 12 41.73 3.03 -14.11
N ILE A 13 41.69 1.72 -14.29
CA ILE A 13 40.43 0.95 -14.31
C ILE A 13 39.78 0.94 -12.92
N ARG A 14 40.56 0.82 -11.85
CA ARG A 14 40.04 0.87 -10.48
C ARG A 14 39.42 2.21 -10.10
N VAL A 15 39.99 3.32 -10.60
CA VAL A 15 39.44 4.66 -10.37
C VAL A 15 38.08 4.81 -11.10
N CYS A 16 38.01 4.33 -12.33
CA CYS A 16 36.73 4.34 -13.07
C CYS A 16 35.67 3.45 -12.40
N ASP A 17 36.05 2.25 -11.95
CA ASP A 17 35.14 1.34 -11.26
C ASP A 17 34.61 1.94 -9.92
N SER A 18 35.48 2.63 -9.17
CA SER A 18 35.02 3.28 -7.93
C SER A 18 34.08 4.46 -8.17
N ILE A 19 34.32 5.24 -9.24
CA ILE A 19 33.40 6.32 -9.64
C ILE A 19 32.07 5.77 -10.13
N VAL A 20 32.09 4.71 -10.96
CA VAL A 20 30.87 4.06 -11.44
C VAL A 20 30.08 3.44 -10.29
N MET A 21 30.73 2.76 -9.33
CA MET A 21 30.06 2.25 -8.13
C MET A 21 29.47 3.35 -7.26
N SER A 22 30.19 4.47 -7.06
CA SER A 22 29.68 5.62 -6.31
C SER A 22 28.44 6.24 -6.97
N VAL A 23 28.46 6.38 -8.30
CA VAL A 23 27.30 6.89 -9.05
C VAL A 23 26.13 5.90 -9.01
N LYS A 24 26.40 4.60 -9.10
CA LYS A 24 25.37 3.54 -9.03
C LYS A 24 24.70 3.53 -7.66
N ASN A 25 25.46 3.59 -6.57
CA ASN A 25 24.91 3.65 -5.21
C ASN A 25 24.07 4.91 -4.99
N LYS A 26 24.52 6.08 -5.46
CA LYS A 26 23.75 7.33 -5.34
C LYS A 26 22.45 7.29 -6.14
N LYS A 27 22.45 6.70 -7.35
CA LYS A 27 21.22 6.50 -8.14
C LYS A 27 20.26 5.54 -7.45
N MET A 28 20.77 4.46 -6.82
CA MET A 28 19.95 3.49 -6.12
C MET A 28 19.26 4.10 -4.90
N ASP A 29 19.94 4.95 -4.14
CA ASP A 29 19.36 5.67 -3.00
C ASP A 29 18.27 6.66 -3.44
N LEU A 30 18.46 7.37 -4.54
CA LEU A 30 17.47 8.28 -5.11
C LEU A 30 16.22 7.53 -5.61
N ARG A 31 16.38 6.40 -6.31
CA ARG A 31 15.27 5.57 -6.77
C ARG A 31 14.45 5.01 -5.59
N LEU A 32 15.12 4.58 -4.52
CA LEU A 32 14.42 4.13 -3.31
C LEU A 32 13.59 5.27 -2.71
N LEU A 33 14.13 6.48 -2.63
CA LEU A 33 13.42 7.63 -2.12
C LEU A 33 12.18 7.97 -2.98
N GLU A 34 12.34 7.98 -4.30
CA GLU A 34 11.22 8.18 -5.24
C GLU A 34 10.13 7.13 -5.05
N SER A 35 10.50 5.84 -4.96
CA SER A 35 9.57 4.74 -4.72
C SER A 35 8.82 4.89 -3.40
N VAL A 36 9.51 5.34 -2.34
CA VAL A 36 8.90 5.57 -1.03
C VAL A 36 7.88 6.70 -1.10
N ILE A 37 8.21 7.82 -1.74
CA ILE A 37 7.29 8.97 -1.90
C ILE A 37 6.04 8.54 -2.68
N ILE A 38 6.22 7.81 -3.78
CA ILE A 38 5.13 7.31 -4.61
C ILE A 38 4.24 6.34 -3.82
N ALA A 39 4.84 5.42 -3.06
CA ALA A 39 4.10 4.47 -2.23
C ALA A 39 3.28 5.16 -1.13
N ILE A 40 3.86 6.16 -0.44
CA ILE A 40 3.16 6.97 0.57
C ILE A 40 1.99 7.71 -0.06
N ALA A 41 2.23 8.41 -1.18
CA ALA A 41 1.20 9.16 -1.88
C ALA A 41 0.04 8.24 -2.33
N GLY A 42 0.36 7.08 -2.92
CA GLY A 42 -0.63 6.09 -3.34
C GLY A 42 -1.43 5.52 -2.17
N TYR A 43 -0.76 5.19 -1.08
CA TYR A 43 -1.41 4.64 0.11
C TYR A 43 -2.37 5.63 0.76
N ILE A 44 -1.90 6.85 1.01
CA ILE A 44 -2.72 7.90 1.64
C ILE A 44 -3.88 8.29 0.73
N SER A 45 -3.62 8.52 -0.56
CA SER A 45 -4.67 8.94 -1.49
C SER A 45 -5.77 7.90 -1.64
N THR A 46 -5.41 6.61 -1.73
CA THR A 46 -6.39 5.52 -1.84
C THR A 46 -7.26 5.41 -0.58
N ILE A 47 -6.67 5.54 0.61
CA ILE A 47 -7.41 5.57 1.88
C ILE A 47 -8.34 6.78 1.94
N MET A 48 -7.84 7.96 1.61
CA MET A 48 -8.60 9.22 1.68
C MET A 48 -9.74 9.27 0.68
N VAL A 49 -9.55 8.72 -0.53
CA VAL A 49 -10.65 8.56 -1.50
C VAL A 49 -11.79 7.80 -0.86
N PHE A 50 -11.53 6.62 -0.27
CA PHE A 50 -12.58 5.80 0.34
C PHE A 50 -13.29 6.49 1.50
N PHE A 51 -12.53 7.08 2.43
CA PHE A 51 -13.12 7.73 3.60
C PHE A 51 -13.81 9.06 3.32
N THR A 52 -13.56 9.70 2.18
CA THR A 52 -14.27 10.93 1.78
C THR A 52 -15.55 10.66 1.00
N MET A 53 -15.73 9.44 0.46
CA MET A 53 -16.95 9.08 -0.26
C MET A 53 -18.12 8.69 0.65
N PHE A 54 -17.83 8.15 1.83
CA PHE A 54 -18.84 7.55 2.71
C PHE A 54 -18.74 8.10 4.14
N ASP A 55 -19.90 8.27 4.77
CA ASP A 55 -19.98 8.65 6.18
C ASP A 55 -20.15 7.40 7.05
N PHE A 56 -18.99 6.82 7.42
CA PHE A 56 -18.95 5.63 8.27
C PHE A 56 -18.94 6.00 9.75
N ASN A 57 -19.64 5.22 10.56
CA ASN A 57 -19.58 5.31 12.01
C ASN A 57 -18.40 4.48 12.54
N TYR A 58 -17.24 5.11 12.76
CA TYR A 58 -16.02 4.45 13.25
C TYR A 58 -15.13 5.38 14.07
N ASN A 59 -14.23 4.81 14.85
CA ASN A 59 -13.21 5.55 15.58
C ASN A 59 -12.04 5.90 14.66
N LYS A 60 -11.90 7.17 14.27
CA LYS A 60 -10.88 7.65 13.32
C LYS A 60 -9.45 7.47 13.84
N SER A 61 -9.21 7.76 15.12
CA SER A 61 -7.86 7.74 15.70
C SER A 61 -7.14 6.38 15.57
N PRO A 62 -7.72 5.23 15.96
CA PRO A 62 -7.06 3.93 15.82
C PRO A 62 -6.75 3.58 14.37
N VAL A 63 -7.62 3.94 13.41
CA VAL A 63 -7.41 3.66 11.99
C VAL A 63 -6.23 4.49 11.45
N ILE A 64 -6.18 5.79 11.77
CA ILE A 64 -5.09 6.68 11.33
C ILE A 64 -3.76 6.22 11.96
N ILE A 65 -3.74 5.92 13.25
CA ILE A 65 -2.54 5.44 13.94
C ILE A 65 -2.05 4.15 13.30
N SER A 66 -2.95 3.20 13.01
CA SER A 66 -2.61 1.94 12.33
C SER A 66 -2.02 2.19 10.94
N ALA A 67 -2.61 3.10 10.15
CA ALA A 67 -2.12 3.46 8.83
C ALA A 67 -0.69 3.99 8.88
N VAL A 68 -0.41 4.89 9.82
CA VAL A 68 0.94 5.47 10.02
C VAL A 68 1.93 4.40 10.47
N ILE A 69 1.55 3.52 11.42
CA ILE A 69 2.41 2.45 11.91
C ILE A 69 2.76 1.48 10.77
N PHE A 70 1.78 1.01 10.00
CA PHE A 70 2.03 0.10 8.88
C PHE A 70 2.92 0.76 7.81
N SER A 71 2.66 2.02 7.48
CA SER A 71 3.49 2.79 6.56
C SER A 71 4.95 2.86 7.04
N ALA A 72 5.17 3.26 8.29
CA ALA A 72 6.50 3.36 8.89
C ALA A 72 7.25 2.01 8.89
N ILE A 73 6.56 0.92 9.26
CA ILE A 73 7.14 -0.43 9.28
C ILE A 73 7.58 -0.86 7.88
N TYR A 74 6.72 -0.72 6.86
CA TYR A 74 7.06 -1.17 5.50
C TYR A 74 8.16 -0.32 4.87
N ILE A 75 8.18 1.00 5.13
CA ILE A 75 9.25 1.88 4.67
C ILE A 75 10.58 1.51 5.34
N PHE A 76 10.58 1.33 6.66
CA PHE A 76 11.79 0.92 7.39
C PHE A 76 12.35 -0.41 6.87
N LEU A 77 11.48 -1.40 6.69
CA LEU A 77 11.86 -2.72 6.21
C LEU A 77 12.32 -2.71 4.75
N SER A 78 11.93 -1.73 3.94
CA SER A 78 12.38 -1.64 2.53
C SER A 78 13.89 -1.46 2.41
N SER A 79 14.56 -0.90 3.42
CA SER A 79 16.01 -0.83 3.50
C SER A 79 16.67 -2.21 3.68
N PHE A 80 15.92 -3.22 4.12
CA PHE A 80 16.39 -4.58 4.39
C PHE A 80 15.57 -5.62 3.60
N LYS A 81 15.71 -5.63 2.27
CA LYS A 81 14.85 -6.42 1.36
C LYS A 81 14.66 -7.88 1.78
N LYS A 82 15.72 -8.59 2.19
CA LYS A 82 15.63 -10.01 2.62
C LYS A 82 14.83 -10.19 3.91
N ILE A 83 15.07 -9.33 4.90
CA ILE A 83 14.36 -9.35 6.20
C ILE A 83 12.91 -8.93 5.99
N GLY A 84 12.68 -7.93 5.12
CA GLY A 84 11.34 -7.44 4.78
C GLY A 84 10.43 -8.55 4.25
N ILE A 85 10.91 -9.41 3.36
CA ILE A 85 10.11 -10.53 2.81
C ILE A 85 9.68 -11.50 3.92
N TRP A 86 10.60 -11.89 4.82
CA TRP A 86 10.26 -12.75 5.95
C TRP A 86 9.26 -12.10 6.91
N PHE A 87 9.43 -10.80 7.16
CA PHE A 87 8.50 -10.04 7.99
C PHE A 87 7.11 -9.96 7.38
N ILE A 88 7.00 -9.71 6.08
CA ILE A 88 5.72 -9.71 5.36
C ILE A 88 5.05 -11.07 5.48
N SER A 89 5.78 -12.16 5.22
CA SER A 89 5.24 -13.51 5.36
C SER A 89 4.78 -13.80 6.78
N GLY A 90 5.56 -13.41 7.79
CA GLY A 90 5.19 -13.51 9.20
C GLY A 90 3.96 -12.66 9.56
N SER A 91 3.86 -11.44 9.02
CA SER A 91 2.71 -10.56 9.27
C SER A 91 1.41 -11.12 8.70
N ILE A 92 1.46 -11.79 7.56
CA ILE A 92 0.29 -12.47 6.98
C ILE A 92 -0.22 -13.57 7.92
N VAL A 93 0.68 -14.38 8.48
CA VAL A 93 0.31 -15.43 9.43
C VAL A 93 -0.29 -14.84 10.71
N VAL A 94 0.36 -13.84 11.29
CA VAL A 94 -0.13 -13.16 12.51
C VAL A 94 -1.50 -12.53 12.26
N THR A 95 -1.67 -11.85 11.14
CA THR A 95 -2.97 -11.23 10.78
C THR A 95 -4.03 -12.29 10.54
N GLY A 96 -3.69 -13.42 9.92
CA GLY A 96 -4.59 -14.57 9.79
C GLY A 96 -5.09 -15.09 11.14
N ILE A 97 -4.22 -15.19 12.14
CA ILE A 97 -4.60 -15.59 13.51
C ILE A 97 -5.50 -14.54 14.18
N ILE A 98 -5.18 -13.25 14.03
CA ILE A 98 -6.01 -12.16 14.56
C ILE A 98 -7.39 -12.16 13.90
N PHE A 99 -7.42 -12.31 12.57
CA PHE A 99 -8.67 -12.44 11.81
C PHE A 99 -9.53 -13.58 12.35
N TRP A 100 -8.94 -14.75 12.57
CA TRP A 100 -9.64 -15.89 13.13
C TRP A 100 -10.27 -15.60 14.49
N LYS A 101 -9.51 -14.96 15.40
CA LYS A 101 -9.99 -14.62 16.75
C LYS A 101 -11.01 -13.48 16.77
N LYS A 102 -10.98 -12.57 15.83
CA LYS A 102 -11.86 -11.39 15.72
C LYS A 102 -12.87 -11.50 14.59
N MET A 103 -13.12 -12.72 14.09
CA MET A 103 -13.91 -12.94 12.88
C MET A 103 -15.35 -12.39 13.01
N GLU A 104 -15.94 -12.46 14.18
CA GLU A 104 -17.28 -11.92 14.44
C GLU A 104 -17.30 -10.39 14.28
N PHE A 105 -16.35 -9.68 14.91
CA PHE A 105 -16.21 -8.22 14.77
C PHE A 105 -15.95 -7.80 13.33
N ILE A 106 -15.06 -8.51 12.63
CA ILE A 106 -14.72 -8.20 11.25
C ILE A 106 -15.91 -8.46 10.33
N THR A 107 -16.63 -9.55 10.53
CA THR A 107 -17.83 -9.89 9.75
C THR A 107 -18.95 -8.88 9.99
N ASN A 108 -19.17 -8.47 11.24
CA ASN A 108 -20.15 -7.44 11.55
C ASN A 108 -19.72 -6.08 11.00
N GLY A 109 -18.44 -5.71 11.13
CA GLY A 109 -17.88 -4.51 10.52
C GLY A 109 -18.09 -4.46 9.01
N PHE A 110 -17.82 -5.57 8.30
CA PHE A 110 -18.11 -5.68 6.88
C PHE A 110 -19.59 -5.45 6.56
N LYS A 111 -20.51 -6.06 7.33
CA LYS A 111 -21.95 -5.88 7.14
C LYS A 111 -22.39 -4.42 7.33
N PHE A 112 -21.85 -3.73 8.35
CA PHE A 112 -22.12 -2.31 8.58
C PHE A 112 -21.59 -1.43 7.44
N VAL A 113 -20.34 -1.65 7.03
CA VAL A 113 -19.72 -0.93 5.90
C VAL A 113 -20.52 -1.16 4.62
N TYR A 114 -20.88 -2.41 4.31
CA TYR A 114 -21.68 -2.73 3.14
C TYR A 114 -23.07 -2.09 3.17
N ASN A 115 -23.73 -2.05 4.34
CA ASN A 115 -25.01 -1.35 4.48
C ASN A 115 -24.86 0.16 4.26
N THR A 116 -23.80 0.79 4.75
CA THR A 116 -23.52 2.22 4.54
C THR A 116 -23.33 2.53 3.06
N ILE A 117 -22.54 1.71 2.34
CA ILE A 117 -22.36 1.83 0.89
C ILE A 117 -23.68 1.65 0.17
N TYR A 118 -24.45 0.61 0.52
CA TYR A 118 -25.75 0.33 -0.09
C TYR A 118 -26.76 1.47 0.15
N LYS A 119 -26.79 2.01 1.37
CA LYS A 119 -27.66 3.14 1.72
C LYS A 119 -27.29 4.41 0.95
N ALA A 120 -26.00 4.66 0.75
CA ALA A 120 -25.52 5.80 -0.04
C ALA A 120 -25.98 5.70 -1.52
N ALA A 121 -25.97 4.47 -2.09
CA ALA A 121 -26.34 4.22 -3.47
C ALA A 121 -27.87 4.19 -3.71
N TYR A 122 -28.60 3.51 -2.83
CA TYR A 122 -30.04 3.18 -3.04
C TYR A 122 -30.98 3.91 -2.10
N HIS A 123 -30.47 4.74 -1.17
CA HIS A 123 -31.24 5.48 -0.15
C HIS A 123 -32.12 4.60 0.76
N THR A 124 -31.81 3.29 0.81
CA THR A 124 -32.53 2.30 1.63
C THR A 124 -31.55 1.43 2.40
N GLU A 125 -31.98 0.93 3.56
CA GLU A 125 -31.16 0.03 4.38
C GLU A 125 -31.44 -1.43 3.99
N LEU A 126 -30.42 -2.26 4.10
CA LEU A 126 -30.56 -3.70 3.90
C LEU A 126 -31.41 -4.34 5.02
N ASN A 127 -32.25 -5.31 4.67
CA ASN A 127 -33.18 -5.93 5.63
C ASN A 127 -32.46 -6.55 6.84
N TYR A 128 -31.29 -7.16 6.66
CA TYR A 128 -30.54 -7.76 7.75
C TYR A 128 -29.92 -6.73 8.72
N TYR A 129 -29.74 -5.47 8.27
CA TYR A 129 -29.19 -4.40 9.11
C TYR A 129 -30.06 -4.09 10.34
N LYS A 130 -31.38 -4.30 10.21
CA LYS A 130 -32.34 -4.10 11.30
C LYS A 130 -32.14 -5.07 12.46
N PHE A 131 -31.51 -6.22 12.20
CA PHE A 131 -31.28 -7.30 13.17
C PHE A 131 -29.83 -7.31 13.70
N LEU A 132 -28.95 -6.41 13.22
CA LEU A 132 -27.60 -6.30 13.75
C LEU A 132 -27.59 -5.55 15.09
N ASP A 133 -26.79 -6.05 16.03
CA ASP A 133 -26.54 -5.35 17.27
C ASP A 133 -25.66 -4.11 17.01
N LYS A 134 -26.28 -2.93 17.10
CA LYS A 134 -25.63 -1.64 16.84
C LYS A 134 -24.76 -1.16 18.00
N THR A 135 -24.80 -1.84 19.13
CA THR A 135 -24.03 -1.44 20.33
C THR A 135 -22.52 -1.41 20.04
N TYR A 136 -22.06 -2.34 19.20
CA TYR A 136 -20.63 -2.48 18.83
C TYR A 136 -20.33 -2.05 17.39
N GLU A 137 -21.20 -1.26 16.76
CA GLU A 137 -21.02 -0.84 15.36
C GLU A 137 -19.67 -0.15 15.13
N ALA A 138 -19.40 0.93 15.87
CA ALA A 138 -18.16 1.72 15.70
C ALA A 138 -16.90 0.88 15.94
N GLU A 139 -16.92 -0.05 16.92
CA GLU A 139 -15.78 -0.92 17.19
C GLU A 139 -15.58 -1.96 16.09
N SER A 140 -16.66 -2.56 15.61
CA SER A 140 -16.65 -3.55 14.53
C SER A 140 -16.15 -2.92 13.22
N VAL A 141 -16.66 -1.76 12.85
CA VAL A 141 -16.23 -1.01 11.66
C VAL A 141 -14.78 -0.58 11.78
N THR A 142 -14.35 -0.10 12.95
CA THR A 142 -12.95 0.28 13.21
C THR A 142 -12.03 -0.93 13.02
N THR A 143 -12.39 -2.10 13.58
CA THR A 143 -11.60 -3.34 13.45
C THR A 143 -11.50 -3.79 12.01
N PHE A 144 -12.59 -3.71 11.25
CA PHE A 144 -12.61 -4.02 9.83
C PHE A 144 -11.71 -3.06 9.02
N PHE A 145 -11.75 -1.75 9.32
CA PHE A 145 -10.90 -0.77 8.63
C PHE A 145 -9.42 -0.92 8.95
N ILE A 146 -9.05 -1.27 10.19
CA ILE A 146 -7.65 -1.56 10.53
C ILE A 146 -7.13 -2.73 9.68
N LEU A 147 -7.94 -3.78 9.50
CA LEU A 147 -7.59 -4.89 8.61
C LEU A 147 -7.48 -4.43 7.15
N GLY A 148 -8.44 -3.64 6.66
CA GLY A 148 -8.44 -3.12 5.29
C GLY A 148 -7.22 -2.24 5.01
N VAL A 149 -6.89 -1.33 5.92
CA VAL A 149 -5.71 -0.46 5.84
C VAL A 149 -4.41 -1.27 5.85
N TRP A 150 -4.34 -2.35 6.64
CA TRP A 150 -3.20 -3.25 6.63
C TRP A 150 -3.07 -4.00 5.29
N VAL A 151 -4.14 -4.59 4.76
CA VAL A 151 -4.14 -5.26 3.45
C VAL A 151 -3.69 -4.31 2.34
N LEU A 152 -4.22 -3.09 2.35
CA LEU A 152 -3.86 -2.05 1.38
C LEU A 152 -2.38 -1.66 1.51
N ALA A 153 -1.85 -1.55 2.75
CA ALA A 153 -0.44 -1.30 2.99
C ALA A 153 0.43 -2.43 2.41
N VAL A 154 0.08 -3.70 2.66
CA VAL A 154 0.79 -4.84 2.06
C VAL A 154 0.82 -4.71 0.54
N VAL A 155 -0.33 -4.51 -0.10
CA VAL A 155 -0.42 -4.44 -1.57
C VAL A 155 0.40 -3.28 -2.11
N ILE A 156 0.21 -2.06 -1.59
CA ILE A 156 0.88 -0.88 -2.14
C ILE A 156 2.38 -0.93 -1.87
N TYR A 157 2.81 -1.15 -0.61
CA TYR A 157 4.23 -1.09 -0.28
C TYR A 157 5.02 -2.28 -0.84
N VAL A 158 4.47 -3.49 -0.83
CA VAL A 158 5.17 -4.65 -1.39
C VAL A 158 5.38 -4.50 -2.88
N PHE A 159 4.34 -4.12 -3.63
CA PHE A 159 4.42 -4.01 -5.08
C PHE A 159 4.96 -2.67 -5.59
N THR A 160 5.30 -1.74 -4.71
CA THR A 160 6.02 -0.52 -5.08
C THR A 160 7.49 -0.56 -4.64
N LEU A 161 7.79 -1.12 -3.43
CA LEU A 161 9.13 -1.06 -2.85
C LEU A 161 9.95 -2.34 -3.00
N TYR A 162 9.29 -3.53 -2.93
CA TYR A 162 10.01 -4.81 -2.91
C TYR A 162 10.00 -5.52 -4.26
N HIS A 163 8.87 -5.51 -4.94
CA HIS A 163 8.66 -6.12 -6.24
C HIS A 163 7.92 -5.14 -7.14
N PRO A 164 8.60 -4.14 -7.73
CA PRO A 164 7.95 -3.11 -8.54
C PRO A 164 7.08 -3.73 -9.65
N HIS A 165 5.78 -3.78 -9.40
CA HIS A 165 4.80 -4.30 -10.32
C HIS A 165 3.51 -3.47 -10.20
N PRO A 166 3.07 -2.77 -11.25
CA PRO A 166 1.99 -1.78 -11.15
C PRO A 166 0.59 -2.37 -11.03
N LEU A 167 0.36 -3.63 -11.48
CA LEU A 167 -0.98 -4.21 -11.54
C LEU A 167 -1.67 -4.40 -10.18
N PRO A 168 -1.04 -4.97 -9.12
CA PRO A 168 -1.73 -5.17 -7.86
C PRO A 168 -2.14 -3.85 -7.18
N PRO A 169 -1.30 -2.82 -7.08
CA PRO A 169 -1.72 -1.51 -6.59
C PRO A 169 -2.81 -0.86 -7.45
N LEU A 170 -2.74 -1.02 -8.79
CA LEU A 170 -3.76 -0.53 -9.70
C LEU A 170 -5.11 -1.19 -9.40
N ILE A 171 -5.16 -2.53 -9.33
CA ILE A 171 -6.40 -3.26 -9.06
C ILE A 171 -6.99 -2.83 -7.71
N ALA A 172 -6.16 -2.77 -6.65
CA ALA A 172 -6.63 -2.40 -5.32
C ALA A 172 -7.20 -0.96 -5.27
N SER A 173 -6.47 0.01 -5.84
CA SER A 173 -6.90 1.41 -5.86
C SER A 173 -8.09 1.64 -6.78
N PHE A 174 -8.12 0.95 -7.94
CA PHE A 174 -9.21 1.05 -8.90
C PHE A 174 -10.51 0.48 -8.33
N LEU A 175 -10.47 -0.69 -7.66
CA LEU A 175 -11.66 -1.25 -7.00
C LEU A 175 -12.27 -0.28 -5.98
N ILE A 176 -11.44 0.43 -5.23
CA ILE A 176 -11.91 1.43 -4.26
C ILE A 176 -12.57 2.62 -4.96
N LEU A 177 -11.98 3.12 -6.04
CA LEU A 177 -12.57 4.18 -6.86
C LEU A 177 -13.88 3.73 -7.52
N GLU A 178 -13.90 2.51 -8.06
CA GLU A 178 -15.06 1.92 -8.75
C GLU A 178 -16.28 1.83 -7.82
N ILE A 179 -16.08 1.46 -6.54
CA ILE A 179 -17.17 1.42 -5.56
C ILE A 179 -17.88 2.78 -5.46
N GLY A 180 -17.14 3.88 -5.45
CA GLY A 180 -17.72 5.22 -5.41
C GLY A 180 -18.39 5.62 -6.72
N LEU A 181 -17.66 5.49 -7.83
CA LEU A 181 -18.15 5.88 -9.16
C LEU A 181 -19.37 5.06 -9.61
N TYR A 182 -19.35 3.75 -9.39
CA TYR A 182 -20.46 2.87 -9.72
C TYR A 182 -21.76 3.23 -8.97
N ASN A 183 -21.61 3.69 -7.73
CA ASN A 183 -22.75 4.09 -6.91
C ASN A 183 -23.15 5.57 -7.13
N GLY A 184 -22.56 6.27 -8.11
CA GLY A 184 -22.86 7.65 -8.44
C GLY A 184 -22.47 8.65 -7.34
N LEU A 185 -21.49 8.32 -6.51
CA LEU A 185 -21.02 9.16 -5.41
C LEU A 185 -19.95 10.12 -5.89
N ASP A 186 -19.95 11.30 -5.31
CA ASP A 186 -18.93 12.31 -5.61
C ASP A 186 -17.58 11.90 -5.01
N VAL A 187 -16.64 11.60 -5.89
CA VAL A 187 -15.23 11.35 -5.51
C VAL A 187 -14.56 12.70 -5.29
N ASN A 188 -13.89 12.86 -4.16
CA ASN A 188 -13.08 14.05 -3.94
C ASN A 188 -11.98 14.14 -5.02
N ILE A 189 -12.09 15.17 -5.88
CA ILE A 189 -11.26 15.35 -7.08
C ILE A 189 -9.77 15.37 -6.74
N PHE A 190 -9.37 16.02 -5.65
CA PHE A 190 -7.96 16.10 -5.24
C PHE A 190 -7.37 14.71 -4.94
N TRP A 191 -8.05 13.91 -4.14
CA TRP A 191 -7.59 12.56 -3.79
C TRP A 191 -7.67 11.61 -4.98
N GLY A 192 -8.71 11.73 -5.81
CA GLY A 192 -8.84 10.95 -7.04
C GLY A 192 -7.70 11.23 -8.03
N MET A 193 -7.32 12.49 -8.22
CA MET A 193 -6.18 12.87 -9.07
C MET A 193 -4.86 12.33 -8.51
N LEU A 194 -4.66 12.34 -7.19
CA LEU A 194 -3.47 11.76 -6.56
C LEU A 194 -3.38 10.24 -6.78
N VAL A 195 -4.50 9.51 -6.74
CA VAL A 195 -4.53 8.08 -7.07
C VAL A 195 -4.11 7.86 -8.52
N ILE A 196 -4.65 8.64 -9.46
CA ILE A 196 -4.27 8.53 -10.89
C ILE A 196 -2.78 8.84 -11.06
N ALA A 197 -2.27 9.91 -10.45
CA ALA A 197 -0.85 10.26 -10.49
C ALA A 197 0.03 9.15 -9.92
N PHE A 198 -0.37 8.54 -8.80
CA PHE A 198 0.30 7.37 -8.22
C PHE A 198 0.36 6.19 -9.21
N LEU A 199 -0.76 5.87 -9.84
CA LEU A 199 -0.82 4.75 -10.80
C LEU A 199 0.07 5.00 -12.01
N LEU A 200 0.05 6.20 -12.58
CA LEU A 200 0.92 6.57 -13.69
C LEU A 200 2.41 6.51 -13.31
N ALA A 201 2.76 7.01 -12.12
CA ALA A 201 4.12 6.93 -11.60
C ALA A 201 4.58 5.48 -11.37
N SER A 202 3.70 4.61 -10.85
CA SER A 202 3.97 3.18 -10.66
C SER A 202 4.21 2.45 -11.98
N PHE A 203 3.46 2.77 -13.03
CA PHE A 203 3.71 2.26 -14.38
C PHE A 203 5.04 2.74 -14.95
N ALA A 204 5.34 4.04 -14.83
CA ALA A 204 6.60 4.61 -15.30
C ALA A 204 7.81 3.94 -14.62
N MET A 205 7.74 3.69 -13.31
CA MET A 205 8.80 3.01 -12.57
C MET A 205 9.00 1.57 -13.04
N SER A 206 7.92 0.82 -13.26
CA SER A 206 8.01 -0.58 -13.68
C SER A 206 8.62 -0.73 -15.09
N THR A 207 8.41 0.23 -15.98
CA THR A 207 8.99 0.20 -17.34
C THR A 207 10.50 0.49 -17.32
N ILE A 208 10.97 1.31 -16.40
CA ILE A 208 12.40 1.60 -16.25
C ILE A 208 13.16 0.38 -15.71
N ASP A 209 12.59 -0.36 -14.77
CA ASP A 209 13.22 -1.56 -14.19
C ASP A 209 13.27 -2.75 -15.17
N MET A 210 12.37 -2.82 -16.17
CA MET A 210 12.38 -3.86 -17.20
C MET A 210 13.39 -3.58 -18.32
N GLY A 211 13.96 -2.39 -18.40
CA GLY A 211 14.91 -1.97 -19.43
C GLY A 211 16.38 -2.08 -19.04
N GLU A 212 16.70 -2.47 -17.80
CA GLU A 212 18.05 -2.76 -17.29
C GLU A 212 18.29 -4.27 -17.15
#